data_4c37a05aee328b75895eb96e4e551fc9
#
_entry.id   4c37a05aee328b75895eb96e4e551fc9
#
_cell.length_a   1.000
_cell.length_b   1.000
_cell.length_c   1.000
_cell.angle_alpha   90.00
_cell.angle_beta   90.00
_cell.angle_gamma   90.00
#
_symmetry.space_group_name_H-M   'P 1'
#
loop_
_entity.id
_entity.type
_entity.pdbx_description
1 polymer ?
#
loop_
_entity_poly.entity_id
_entity_poly.type
_entity_poly.pdbx_seq_one_letter_code
_entity_poly.pdbx_strand_id
1 'polypeptide(L)'
;MLKNLPQLFDYDRMVKYSWLLWIPVALYYPRFIKSPAGMLDFPVSANCMLNSQILDACNPGWTYPPVVAFFMIPFTFIPMWMKNAVWYIVTIAAIYFGFKLCERVVLKTFAVEFEAKELFRIRAITFVLSAKFILSVLENQAYDFMVFFLVVLGIHGLVEKKDTAASLGLSLAAAIKATPLLFFPYILFKRRWKAFVLCTVFFLFFSFLPDFFFTQQGTQSGYFVTWMQDIVSPSIPDSDGTGVEYFGEGDNPLNQALNSFVYRVSFSLNLKQRYQVMLYTAYALLFFVICYILSKSARLKSPYVLDAAVLVVGMLMFSPMSSKSHFVVLIIPNMVIVTYLAMEKRFRSYLGYLTLMSFALGSMTSRDILGKKLAVAMLNMGCVTMSALLLLIITAMIVFEMRHEDSG
;
A
#
# COMPACT_ATOMS: atom_id res chain seq x y z
N MET A 1 16.04 -30.96 31.82
CA MET A 1 14.61 -30.89 31.41
C MET A 1 14.33 -29.99 30.22
N LEU A 2 15.24 -29.16 29.76
CA LEU A 2 15.05 -28.23 28.62
C LEU A 2 15.53 -28.77 27.25
N LYS A 3 16.10 -29.96 27.19
CA LYS A 3 16.64 -30.57 25.94
C LYS A 3 15.57 -31.20 25.02
N ASN A 4 14.35 -31.42 25.50
CA ASN A 4 13.26 -32.09 24.74
C ASN A 4 12.18 -31.14 24.23
N LEU A 5 12.33 -29.84 24.37
CA LEU A 5 11.39 -28.84 23.80
C LEU A 5 11.31 -28.80 22.26
N PRO A 6 12.37 -29.16 21.51
CA PRO A 6 12.29 -29.14 20.02
C PRO A 6 11.33 -30.17 19.42
N GLN A 7 10.98 -31.22 20.11
CA GLN A 7 10.10 -32.29 19.57
C GLN A 7 8.58 -31.97 19.71
N LEU A 8 8.22 -30.92 20.46
CA LEU A 8 6.82 -30.54 20.63
C LEU A 8 6.25 -29.75 19.42
N PHE A 9 7.10 -29.21 18.56
CA PHE A 9 6.69 -28.45 17.39
C PHE A 9 7.20 -29.14 16.12
N ASP A 10 6.30 -29.87 15.45
CA ASP A 10 6.51 -30.36 14.08
C ASP A 10 6.40 -29.16 13.13
N TYR A 11 7.56 -28.58 12.76
CA TYR A 11 7.63 -27.39 11.92
C TYR A 11 7.09 -27.61 10.52
N ASP A 12 7.17 -28.83 9.97
CA ASP A 12 6.58 -29.15 8.68
C ASP A 12 5.06 -29.05 8.74
N ARG A 13 4.46 -29.50 9.85
CA ARG A 13 3.04 -29.26 10.12
C ARG A 13 2.75 -27.79 10.32
N MET A 14 3.61 -27.05 11.04
CA MET A 14 3.40 -25.60 11.25
C MET A 14 3.42 -24.82 9.94
N VAL A 15 4.28 -25.15 8.97
CA VAL A 15 4.25 -24.54 7.63
C VAL A 15 2.96 -24.90 6.91
N LYS A 16 2.52 -26.16 6.96
CA LYS A 16 1.25 -26.62 6.40
C LYS A 16 0.06 -25.87 7.01
N TYR A 17 0.11 -25.63 8.32
CA TYR A 17 -0.95 -24.95 9.07
C TYR A 17 -0.70 -23.46 9.29
N SER A 18 0.27 -22.82 8.61
CA SER A 18 0.54 -21.39 8.75
C SER A 18 -0.65 -20.51 8.35
N TRP A 19 -1.67 -21.06 7.68
CA TRP A 19 -2.96 -20.37 7.48
C TRP A 19 -3.68 -20.06 8.78
N LEU A 20 -3.39 -20.79 9.89
CA LEU A 20 -3.94 -20.51 11.22
C LEU A 20 -3.55 -19.12 11.74
N LEU A 21 -2.44 -18.54 11.28
CA LEU A 21 -2.07 -17.15 11.56
C LEU A 21 -3.16 -16.16 11.12
N TRP A 22 -4.01 -16.56 10.18
CA TRP A 22 -5.09 -15.72 9.64
C TRP A 22 -6.42 -15.87 10.41
N ILE A 23 -6.52 -16.81 11.38
CA ILE A 23 -7.72 -16.99 12.19
C ILE A 23 -8.13 -15.68 12.90
N PRO A 24 -7.22 -14.92 13.56
CA PRO A 24 -7.60 -13.66 14.20
C PRO A 24 -8.17 -12.66 13.18
N VAL A 25 -7.65 -12.66 11.96
CA VAL A 25 -8.18 -11.83 10.85
C VAL A 25 -9.57 -12.31 10.46
N ALA A 26 -9.77 -13.64 10.32
CA ALA A 26 -11.06 -14.22 9.98
C ALA A 26 -12.12 -14.00 11.11
N LEU A 27 -11.72 -13.96 12.36
CA LEU A 27 -12.60 -13.67 13.49
C LEU A 27 -12.90 -12.18 13.67
N TYR A 28 -12.32 -11.31 12.89
CA TYR A 28 -12.51 -9.86 12.99
C TYR A 28 -13.87 -9.39 12.40
N TYR A 29 -14.64 -10.26 11.77
CA TYR A 29 -15.90 -9.94 11.10
C TYR A 29 -16.91 -9.13 11.95
N PRO A 30 -17.16 -9.45 13.22
CA PRO A 30 -18.08 -8.66 14.02
C PRO A 30 -17.67 -7.19 14.19
N ARG A 31 -16.36 -6.92 14.22
CA ARG A 31 -15.83 -5.56 14.29
C ARG A 31 -15.88 -4.86 12.92
N PHE A 32 -15.65 -5.61 11.85
CA PHE A 32 -15.77 -5.16 10.46
C PHE A 32 -17.17 -4.61 10.14
N ILE A 33 -18.24 -5.29 10.57
CA ILE A 33 -19.63 -4.85 10.30
C ILE A 33 -20.13 -3.76 11.24
N LYS A 34 -19.43 -3.49 12.35
CA LYS A 34 -19.85 -2.49 13.34
C LYS A 34 -19.78 -1.06 12.80
N SER A 35 -18.88 -0.80 11.86
CA SER A 35 -18.71 0.52 11.22
C SER A 35 -18.51 0.33 9.72
N PRO A 36 -19.58 0.06 8.96
CA PRO A 36 -19.49 -0.36 7.55
C PRO A 36 -19.29 0.84 6.60
N ALA A 37 -18.39 1.77 6.90
CA ALA A 37 -18.18 3.00 6.14
C ALA A 37 -18.03 2.75 4.63
N GLY A 38 -17.12 1.86 4.21
CA GLY A 38 -16.91 1.57 2.80
C GLY A 38 -18.13 0.95 2.12
N MET A 39 -18.85 0.03 2.78
CA MET A 39 -20.03 -0.59 2.22
C MET A 39 -21.29 0.31 2.25
N LEU A 40 -21.23 1.42 3.00
CA LEU A 40 -22.22 2.48 2.89
C LEU A 40 -21.89 3.39 1.69
N ASP A 41 -20.66 3.83 1.54
CA ASP A 41 -20.27 4.86 0.56
C ASP A 41 -20.10 4.34 -0.87
N PHE A 42 -19.43 3.18 -1.04
CA PHE A 42 -19.08 2.69 -2.38
C PHE A 42 -20.32 2.35 -3.23
N PRO A 43 -21.36 1.66 -2.71
CA PRO A 43 -22.58 1.43 -3.48
C PRO A 43 -23.41 2.70 -3.76
N VAL A 44 -23.26 3.76 -2.95
CA VAL A 44 -23.90 5.07 -3.23
C VAL A 44 -23.33 5.64 -4.51
N SER A 45 -21.99 5.72 -4.64
CA SER A 45 -21.34 6.20 -5.87
C SER A 45 -21.66 5.34 -7.09
N ALA A 46 -21.80 4.02 -6.92
CA ALA A 46 -22.27 3.14 -7.98
C ALA A 46 -23.73 3.46 -8.42
N ASN A 47 -24.61 3.75 -7.47
CA ASN A 47 -25.97 4.21 -7.78
C ASN A 47 -25.98 5.57 -8.47
N CYS A 48 -25.11 6.50 -8.07
CA CYS A 48 -24.95 7.78 -8.77
C CYS A 48 -24.59 7.56 -10.24
N MET A 49 -23.65 6.64 -10.52
CA MET A 49 -23.26 6.28 -11.89
C MET A 49 -24.42 5.66 -12.67
N LEU A 50 -25.16 4.71 -12.08
CA LEU A 50 -26.34 4.10 -12.70
C LEU A 50 -27.43 5.13 -13.07
N ASN A 51 -27.53 6.22 -12.30
CA ASN A 51 -28.47 7.32 -12.52
C ASN A 51 -27.85 8.47 -13.35
N SER A 52 -26.69 8.24 -13.97
CA SER A 52 -26.01 9.24 -14.80
C SER A 52 -25.65 10.55 -14.08
N GLN A 53 -25.43 10.50 -12.78
CA GLN A 53 -25.10 11.67 -11.95
C GLN A 53 -23.60 11.88 -11.84
N ILE A 54 -23.16 13.11 -11.60
CA ILE A 54 -21.78 13.45 -11.27
C ILE A 54 -21.46 12.86 -9.88
N LEU A 55 -20.35 12.09 -9.79
CA LEU A 55 -20.07 11.28 -8.60
C LEU A 55 -19.88 12.13 -7.34
N ASP A 56 -19.10 13.20 -7.42
CA ASP A 56 -18.83 14.07 -6.28
C ASP A 56 -20.06 14.88 -5.85
N ALA A 57 -20.84 15.37 -6.80
CA ALA A 57 -22.10 16.08 -6.50
C ALA A 57 -23.15 15.15 -5.86
N CYS A 58 -23.19 13.87 -6.27
CA CYS A 58 -24.15 12.89 -5.76
C CYS A 58 -23.69 12.24 -4.44
N ASN A 59 -22.39 12.01 -4.28
CA ASN A 59 -21.76 11.50 -3.06
C ASN A 59 -20.62 12.43 -2.63
N PRO A 60 -20.90 13.52 -1.92
CA PRO A 60 -19.90 14.51 -1.54
C PRO A 60 -18.73 13.88 -0.74
N GLY A 61 -17.51 14.22 -1.15
CA GLY A 61 -16.29 13.65 -0.57
C GLY A 61 -15.83 12.34 -1.23
N TRP A 62 -16.44 11.94 -2.34
CA TRP A 62 -15.98 10.83 -3.16
C TRP A 62 -14.66 11.20 -3.88
N THR A 63 -13.57 10.58 -3.49
CA THR A 63 -12.22 10.86 -4.04
C THR A 63 -11.67 9.75 -4.92
N TYR A 64 -12.30 8.57 -4.93
CA TYR A 64 -11.84 7.44 -5.74
C TYR A 64 -12.08 7.66 -7.24
N PRO A 65 -11.19 7.10 -8.11
CA PRO A 65 -11.43 7.06 -9.55
C PRO A 65 -12.77 6.39 -9.90
N PRO A 66 -13.43 6.81 -11.00
CA PRO A 66 -14.76 6.32 -11.38
C PRO A 66 -14.85 4.80 -11.59
N VAL A 67 -13.78 4.15 -11.98
CA VAL A 67 -13.71 2.69 -12.13
C VAL A 67 -14.03 1.96 -10.82
N VAL A 68 -13.81 2.59 -9.66
CA VAL A 68 -14.18 2.02 -8.36
C VAL A 68 -15.70 1.97 -8.21
N ALA A 69 -16.39 3.06 -8.55
CA ALA A 69 -17.84 3.09 -8.56
C ALA A 69 -18.42 2.06 -9.55
N PHE A 70 -17.81 1.93 -10.73
CA PHE A 70 -18.20 0.94 -11.74
C PHE A 70 -18.11 -0.50 -11.20
N PHE A 71 -17.03 -0.89 -10.54
CA PHE A 71 -16.89 -2.22 -9.94
C PHE A 71 -17.83 -2.47 -8.76
N MET A 72 -18.39 -1.41 -8.19
CA MET A 72 -19.36 -1.54 -7.09
C MET A 72 -20.81 -1.65 -7.56
N ILE A 73 -21.09 -1.54 -8.86
CA ILE A 73 -22.45 -1.68 -9.41
C ILE A 73 -23.13 -2.98 -8.96
N PRO A 74 -22.49 -4.18 -9.01
CA PRO A 74 -23.14 -5.40 -8.55
C PRO A 74 -23.59 -5.37 -7.08
N PHE A 75 -22.89 -4.59 -6.25
CA PHE A 75 -23.23 -4.45 -4.84
C PHE A 75 -24.49 -3.59 -4.60
N THR A 76 -24.94 -2.80 -5.57
CA THR A 76 -26.19 -2.03 -5.43
C THR A 76 -27.41 -2.92 -5.35
N PHE A 77 -27.36 -4.13 -5.94
CA PHE A 77 -28.49 -5.06 -6.07
C PHE A 77 -28.61 -6.08 -4.93
N ILE A 78 -27.69 -6.10 -3.99
CA ILE A 78 -27.68 -7.07 -2.88
C ILE A 78 -27.88 -6.39 -1.52
N PRO A 79 -28.46 -7.09 -0.52
CA PRO A 79 -28.71 -6.52 0.80
C PRO A 79 -27.41 -6.26 1.56
N MET A 80 -27.43 -5.34 2.54
CA MET A 80 -26.25 -4.88 3.29
C MET A 80 -25.46 -6.02 3.93
N TRP A 81 -26.12 -7.02 4.53
CA TRP A 81 -25.44 -8.15 5.14
C TRP A 81 -24.61 -8.94 4.14
N MET A 82 -25.14 -9.12 2.91
CA MET A 82 -24.43 -9.82 1.83
C MET A 82 -23.29 -8.98 1.27
N LYS A 83 -23.46 -7.64 1.13
CA LYS A 83 -22.37 -6.71 0.77
C LYS A 83 -21.19 -6.88 1.71
N ASN A 84 -21.45 -6.80 3.03
CA ASN A 84 -20.44 -6.94 4.05
C ASN A 84 -19.76 -8.31 4.01
N ALA A 85 -20.52 -9.40 3.87
CA ALA A 85 -19.98 -10.75 3.83
C ALA A 85 -19.05 -10.96 2.61
N VAL A 86 -19.53 -10.59 1.42
CA VAL A 86 -18.76 -10.72 0.17
C VAL A 86 -17.50 -9.86 0.24
N TRP A 87 -17.63 -8.59 0.65
CA TRP A 87 -16.48 -7.67 0.75
C TRP A 87 -15.43 -8.17 1.73
N TYR A 88 -15.87 -8.71 2.87
CA TYR A 88 -14.98 -9.28 3.88
C TYR A 88 -14.22 -10.49 3.34
N ILE A 89 -14.91 -11.42 2.69
CA ILE A 89 -14.29 -12.62 2.10
C ILE A 89 -13.28 -12.21 1.02
N VAL A 90 -13.66 -11.30 0.12
CA VAL A 90 -12.77 -10.80 -0.95
C VAL A 90 -11.55 -10.10 -0.36
N THR A 91 -11.73 -9.29 0.69
CA THR A 91 -10.63 -8.59 1.38
C THR A 91 -9.64 -9.59 1.97
N ILE A 92 -10.12 -10.57 2.75
CA ILE A 92 -9.24 -11.58 3.36
C ILE A 92 -8.55 -12.43 2.29
N ALA A 93 -9.29 -12.88 1.28
CA ALA A 93 -8.73 -13.68 0.20
C ALA A 93 -7.60 -12.92 -0.54
N ALA A 94 -7.84 -11.66 -0.90
CA ALA A 94 -6.85 -10.87 -1.61
C ALA A 94 -5.59 -10.60 -0.75
N ILE A 95 -5.75 -10.29 0.54
CA ILE A 95 -4.60 -10.11 1.43
C ILE A 95 -3.85 -11.44 1.60
N TYR A 96 -4.55 -12.55 1.81
CA TYR A 96 -3.94 -13.88 1.98
C TYR A 96 -3.18 -14.30 0.73
N PHE A 97 -3.81 -14.26 -0.45
CA PHE A 97 -3.16 -14.65 -1.70
C PHE A 97 -2.05 -13.67 -2.09
N GLY A 98 -2.25 -12.35 -1.84
CA GLY A 98 -1.21 -11.34 -2.02
C GLY A 98 0.01 -11.60 -1.13
N PHE A 99 -0.19 -11.96 0.14
CA PHE A 99 0.88 -12.33 1.07
C PHE A 99 1.64 -13.57 0.57
N LYS A 100 0.94 -14.62 0.14
CA LYS A 100 1.55 -15.83 -0.42
C LYS A 100 2.31 -15.58 -1.71
N LEU A 101 1.76 -14.73 -2.57
CA LEU A 101 2.42 -14.34 -3.81
C LEU A 101 3.67 -13.50 -3.53
N CYS A 102 3.60 -12.57 -2.57
CA CYS A 102 4.73 -11.76 -2.11
C CYS A 102 5.85 -12.66 -1.57
N GLU A 103 5.55 -13.63 -0.70
CA GLU A 103 6.51 -14.61 -0.21
C GLU A 103 7.22 -15.33 -1.38
N ARG A 104 6.45 -15.85 -2.34
CA ARG A 104 7.01 -16.56 -3.50
C ARG A 104 7.97 -15.68 -4.31
N VAL A 105 7.58 -14.43 -4.54
CA VAL A 105 8.37 -13.47 -5.31
C VAL A 105 9.67 -13.12 -4.57
N VAL A 106 9.60 -12.91 -3.26
CA VAL A 106 10.76 -12.58 -2.42
C VAL A 106 11.73 -13.75 -2.37
N LEU A 107 11.25 -14.98 -2.07
CA LEU A 107 12.10 -16.17 -2.02
C LEU A 107 12.79 -16.44 -3.37
N LYS A 108 12.07 -16.27 -4.47
CA LYS A 108 12.64 -16.41 -5.81
C LYS A 108 13.71 -15.35 -6.11
N THR A 109 13.50 -14.12 -5.65
CA THR A 109 14.45 -13.02 -5.87
C THR A 109 15.77 -13.25 -5.13
N PHE A 110 15.70 -13.71 -3.88
CA PHE A 110 16.89 -14.05 -3.10
C PHE A 110 17.50 -15.40 -3.48
N ALA A 111 16.83 -16.18 -4.35
CA ALA A 111 17.25 -17.53 -4.75
C ALA A 111 17.54 -18.45 -3.55
N VAL A 112 16.71 -18.36 -2.50
CA VAL A 112 16.88 -19.11 -1.25
C VAL A 112 15.73 -20.10 -1.03
N GLU A 113 16.09 -21.24 -0.46
CA GLU A 113 15.16 -22.23 0.06
C GLU A 113 15.38 -22.32 1.58
N PHE A 114 14.30 -22.22 2.34
CA PHE A 114 14.35 -22.29 3.80
C PHE A 114 13.74 -23.60 4.28
N GLU A 115 14.29 -24.12 5.37
CA GLU A 115 13.63 -25.16 6.14
C GLU A 115 12.26 -24.69 6.65
N ALA A 116 11.35 -25.64 6.90
CA ALA A 116 9.99 -25.34 7.35
C ALA A 116 9.94 -24.42 8.58
N LYS A 117 10.87 -24.57 9.51
CA LYS A 117 11.00 -23.73 10.71
C LYS A 117 11.25 -22.27 10.36
N GLU A 118 12.24 -21.99 9.50
CA GLU A 118 12.58 -20.61 9.13
C GLU A 118 11.48 -19.99 8.26
N LEU A 119 10.88 -20.78 7.36
CA LEU A 119 9.76 -20.31 6.54
C LEU A 119 8.55 -19.91 7.38
N PHE A 120 8.21 -20.73 8.41
CA PHE A 120 7.16 -20.37 9.37
C PHE A 120 7.51 -19.08 10.13
N ARG A 121 8.76 -18.95 10.57
CA ARG A 121 9.26 -17.76 11.27
C ARG A 121 9.15 -16.50 10.40
N ILE A 122 9.56 -16.58 9.13
CA ILE A 122 9.45 -15.47 8.18
C ILE A 122 7.97 -15.05 8.04
N ARG A 123 7.06 -16.01 7.83
CA ARG A 123 5.61 -15.75 7.72
C ARG A 123 5.07 -15.08 8.97
N ALA A 124 5.36 -15.63 10.15
CA ALA A 124 4.85 -15.15 11.42
C ALA A 124 5.35 -13.73 11.73
N ILE A 125 6.65 -13.49 11.57
CA ILE A 125 7.24 -12.15 11.82
C ILE A 125 6.67 -11.14 10.84
N THR A 126 6.65 -11.43 9.54
CA THR A 126 6.11 -10.51 8.53
C THR A 126 4.63 -10.20 8.78
N PHE A 127 3.84 -11.22 9.15
CA PHE A 127 2.44 -11.03 9.51
C PHE A 127 2.29 -10.09 10.70
N VAL A 128 3.04 -10.32 11.79
CA VAL A 128 3.00 -9.47 13.00
C VAL A 128 3.41 -8.04 12.69
N LEU A 129 4.50 -7.83 11.95
CA LEU A 129 4.97 -6.49 11.55
C LEU A 129 3.92 -5.73 10.74
N SER A 130 3.08 -6.44 9.98
CA SER A 130 2.07 -5.87 9.08
C SER A 130 0.65 -5.87 9.67
N ALA A 131 0.44 -6.53 10.81
CA ALA A 131 -0.90 -6.79 11.37
C ALA A 131 -1.73 -5.51 11.57
N LYS A 132 -1.09 -4.42 12.05
CA LYS A 132 -1.79 -3.14 12.27
C LYS A 132 -2.39 -2.57 10.98
N PHE A 133 -1.67 -2.69 9.88
CA PHE A 133 -2.12 -2.18 8.57
C PHE A 133 -3.18 -3.10 7.96
N ILE A 134 -3.04 -4.42 8.11
CA ILE A 134 -4.05 -5.41 7.71
C ILE A 134 -5.38 -5.13 8.43
N LEU A 135 -5.33 -4.97 9.75
CA LEU A 135 -6.53 -4.65 10.55
C LEU A 135 -7.13 -3.30 10.16
N SER A 136 -6.30 -2.29 9.81
CA SER A 136 -6.81 -0.99 9.38
C SER A 136 -7.57 -1.05 8.06
N VAL A 137 -7.16 -1.93 7.12
CA VAL A 137 -7.92 -2.18 5.88
C VAL A 137 -9.30 -2.75 6.20
N LEU A 138 -9.38 -3.70 7.13
CA LEU A 138 -10.65 -4.28 7.56
C LEU A 138 -11.53 -3.25 8.28
N GLU A 139 -10.96 -2.46 9.21
CA GLU A 139 -11.70 -1.42 9.93
C GLU A 139 -12.34 -0.37 9.02
N ASN A 140 -11.63 0.02 7.95
CA ASN A 140 -12.10 1.05 7.04
C ASN A 140 -12.83 0.48 5.81
N GLN A 141 -12.93 -0.84 5.67
CA GLN A 141 -13.47 -1.53 4.48
C GLN A 141 -12.87 -1.00 3.16
N ALA A 142 -11.58 -0.60 3.22
CA ALA A 142 -10.90 0.14 2.17
C ALA A 142 -10.50 -0.75 0.99
N TYR A 143 -10.37 -0.16 -0.20
CA TYR A 143 -9.89 -0.82 -1.43
C TYR A 143 -8.39 -1.17 -1.42
N ASP A 144 -7.66 -0.77 -0.39
CA ASP A 144 -6.19 -0.90 -0.33
C ASP A 144 -5.71 -2.36 -0.39
N PHE A 145 -6.55 -3.32 0.03
CA PHE A 145 -6.27 -4.75 -0.14
C PHE A 145 -6.16 -5.15 -1.61
N MET A 146 -7.00 -4.57 -2.47
CA MET A 146 -6.98 -4.83 -3.90
C MET A 146 -5.73 -4.21 -4.53
N VAL A 147 -5.41 -2.97 -4.16
CA VAL A 147 -4.18 -2.31 -4.60
C VAL A 147 -2.95 -3.13 -4.21
N PHE A 148 -2.87 -3.59 -2.96
CA PHE A 148 -1.78 -4.46 -2.50
C PHE A 148 -1.67 -5.74 -3.35
N PHE A 149 -2.78 -6.48 -3.51
CA PHE A 149 -2.79 -7.73 -4.30
C PHE A 149 -2.35 -7.50 -5.75
N LEU A 150 -2.90 -6.48 -6.41
CA LEU A 150 -2.61 -6.16 -7.80
C LEU A 150 -1.17 -5.66 -7.99
N VAL A 151 -0.63 -4.88 -7.05
CA VAL A 151 0.79 -4.48 -7.08
C VAL A 151 1.69 -5.70 -6.94
N VAL A 152 1.41 -6.62 -6.01
CA VAL A 152 2.18 -7.87 -5.86
C VAL A 152 2.06 -8.75 -7.11
N LEU A 153 0.88 -8.84 -7.73
CA LEU A 153 0.68 -9.52 -9.01
C LEU A 153 1.53 -8.90 -10.13
N GLY A 154 1.57 -7.58 -10.17
CA GLY A 154 2.43 -6.83 -11.10
C GLY A 154 3.91 -7.13 -10.91
N ILE A 155 4.39 -7.09 -9.66
CA ILE A 155 5.78 -7.42 -9.30
C ILE A 155 6.10 -8.88 -9.68
N HIS A 156 5.19 -9.81 -9.41
CA HIS A 156 5.33 -11.21 -9.82
C HIS A 156 5.51 -11.31 -11.34
N GLY A 157 4.69 -10.60 -12.12
CA GLY A 157 4.82 -10.53 -13.57
C GLY A 157 6.17 -9.99 -14.03
N LEU A 158 6.71 -8.97 -13.35
CA LEU A 158 8.03 -8.42 -13.66
C LEU A 158 9.15 -9.45 -13.39
N VAL A 159 9.09 -10.14 -12.25
CA VAL A 159 10.06 -11.18 -11.86
C VAL A 159 10.01 -12.39 -12.80
N GLU A 160 8.80 -12.81 -13.22
CA GLU A 160 8.58 -13.90 -14.16
C GLU A 160 8.81 -13.50 -15.63
N LYS A 161 9.16 -12.24 -15.90
CA LYS A 161 9.29 -11.67 -17.25
C LYS A 161 8.01 -11.78 -18.09
N LYS A 162 6.85 -11.80 -17.45
CA LYS A 162 5.51 -11.84 -18.06
C LYS A 162 4.94 -10.43 -18.16
N ASP A 163 5.33 -9.68 -19.21
CA ASP A 163 4.97 -8.27 -19.37
C ASP A 163 3.46 -8.00 -19.29
N THR A 164 2.63 -8.86 -19.92
CA THR A 164 1.17 -8.69 -19.91
C THR A 164 0.59 -8.81 -18.51
N ALA A 165 1.02 -9.81 -17.72
CA ALA A 165 0.55 -9.99 -16.35
C ALA A 165 1.03 -8.85 -15.44
N ALA A 166 2.30 -8.41 -15.61
CA ALA A 166 2.85 -7.27 -14.90
C ALA A 166 2.02 -6.01 -15.18
N SER A 167 1.77 -5.73 -16.46
CA SER A 167 1.06 -4.53 -16.90
C SER A 167 -0.40 -4.54 -16.44
N LEU A 168 -1.09 -5.67 -16.55
CA LEU A 168 -2.48 -5.80 -16.12
C LEU A 168 -2.63 -5.51 -14.61
N GLY A 169 -1.77 -6.12 -13.78
CA GLY A 169 -1.79 -5.90 -12.33
C GLY A 169 -1.52 -4.45 -11.95
N LEU A 170 -0.43 -3.87 -12.47
CA LEU A 170 -0.04 -2.50 -12.12
C LEU A 170 -1.02 -1.45 -12.66
N SER A 171 -1.55 -1.66 -13.86
CA SER A 171 -2.50 -0.72 -14.47
C SER A 171 -3.85 -0.71 -13.79
N LEU A 172 -4.38 -1.89 -13.44
CA LEU A 172 -5.62 -1.97 -12.68
C LEU A 172 -5.45 -1.40 -11.27
N ALA A 173 -4.31 -1.66 -10.61
CA ALA A 173 -3.99 -1.02 -9.34
C ALA A 173 -3.97 0.51 -9.46
N ALA A 174 -3.34 1.04 -10.53
CA ALA A 174 -3.25 2.47 -10.79
C ALA A 174 -4.60 3.10 -11.15
N ALA A 175 -5.47 2.37 -11.86
CA ALA A 175 -6.81 2.83 -12.19
C ALA A 175 -7.73 2.88 -10.96
N ILE A 176 -7.57 1.94 -9.99
CA ILE A 176 -8.29 1.96 -8.71
C ILE A 176 -7.75 3.09 -7.81
N LYS A 177 -6.45 3.34 -7.85
CA LYS A 177 -5.78 4.33 -7.01
C LYS A 177 -4.52 4.81 -7.72
N ALA A 178 -4.39 6.11 -7.98
CA ALA A 178 -3.32 6.66 -8.83
C ALA A 178 -1.89 6.39 -8.34
N THR A 179 -1.68 6.09 -7.06
CA THR A 179 -0.33 5.95 -6.48
C THR A 179 0.55 4.86 -7.14
N PRO A 180 0.05 3.69 -7.63
CA PRO A 180 0.83 2.73 -8.40
C PRO A 180 1.35 3.23 -9.75
N LEU A 181 0.90 4.40 -10.25
CA LEU A 181 1.50 5.03 -11.44
C LEU A 181 3.02 5.24 -11.29
N LEU A 182 3.53 5.29 -10.07
CA LEU A 182 4.97 5.39 -9.80
C LEU A 182 5.77 4.20 -10.40
N PHE A 183 5.13 3.06 -10.64
CA PHE A 183 5.77 1.93 -11.31
C PHE A 183 5.96 2.15 -12.82
N PHE A 184 5.23 3.05 -13.47
CA PHE A 184 5.34 3.26 -14.93
C PHE A 184 6.69 3.85 -15.32
N PRO A 185 7.15 5.00 -14.76
CA PRO A 185 8.49 5.49 -15.03
C PRO A 185 9.58 4.51 -14.58
N TYR A 186 9.36 3.71 -13.53
CA TYR A 186 10.29 2.66 -13.13
C TYR A 186 10.42 1.57 -14.21
N ILE A 187 9.32 1.07 -14.79
CA ILE A 187 9.33 0.09 -15.88
C ILE A 187 10.07 0.65 -17.10
N LEU A 188 9.85 1.94 -17.40
CA LEU A 188 10.56 2.66 -18.45
C LEU A 188 12.08 2.74 -18.16
N PHE A 189 12.45 3.08 -16.93
CA PHE A 189 13.84 3.09 -16.48
C PHE A 189 14.51 1.71 -16.62
N LYS A 190 13.78 0.61 -16.36
CA LYS A 190 14.25 -0.77 -16.58
C LYS A 190 14.24 -1.19 -18.04
N ARG A 191 13.95 -0.27 -18.98
CA ARG A 191 13.89 -0.50 -20.45
C ARG A 191 12.92 -1.63 -20.87
N ARG A 192 11.86 -1.86 -20.05
CA ARG A 192 10.81 -2.83 -20.35
C ARG A 192 9.72 -2.17 -21.21
N TRP A 193 10.08 -1.72 -22.40
CA TRP A 193 9.22 -0.95 -23.31
C TRP A 193 7.85 -1.58 -23.55
N LYS A 194 7.82 -2.90 -23.79
CA LYS A 194 6.56 -3.62 -23.98
C LYS A 194 5.66 -3.52 -22.76
N ALA A 195 6.21 -3.75 -21.55
CA ALA A 195 5.44 -3.63 -20.32
C ALA A 195 4.97 -2.18 -20.12
N PHE A 196 5.79 -1.18 -20.38
CA PHE A 196 5.42 0.24 -20.28
C PHE A 196 4.23 0.59 -21.19
N VAL A 197 4.30 0.24 -22.47
CA VAL A 197 3.21 0.49 -23.42
C VAL A 197 1.93 -0.22 -22.99
N LEU A 198 2.03 -1.50 -22.60
CA LEU A 198 0.87 -2.24 -22.10
C LEU A 198 0.31 -1.65 -20.80
N CYS A 199 1.17 -1.16 -19.89
CA CYS A 199 0.73 -0.46 -18.69
C CYS A 199 -0.09 0.79 -19.05
N THR A 200 0.39 1.60 -19.97
CA THR A 200 -0.30 2.81 -20.42
C THR A 200 -1.65 2.47 -21.06
N VAL A 201 -1.66 1.50 -22.00
CA VAL A 201 -2.89 1.08 -22.69
C VAL A 201 -3.93 0.53 -21.70
N PHE A 202 -3.54 -0.39 -20.79
CA PHE A 202 -4.47 -0.94 -19.83
C PHE A 202 -4.93 0.10 -18.79
N PHE A 203 -4.05 0.99 -18.36
CA PHE A 203 -4.43 2.08 -17.46
C PHE A 203 -5.51 2.97 -18.08
N LEU A 204 -5.30 3.44 -19.30
CA LEU A 204 -6.29 4.23 -20.04
C LEU A 204 -7.59 3.45 -20.24
N PHE A 205 -7.50 2.18 -20.66
CA PHE A 205 -8.67 1.32 -20.82
C PHE A 205 -9.50 1.23 -19.51
N PHE A 206 -8.87 0.92 -18.37
CA PHE A 206 -9.58 0.83 -17.09
C PHE A 206 -10.09 2.18 -16.61
N SER A 207 -9.36 3.26 -16.84
CA SER A 207 -9.76 4.61 -16.43
C SER A 207 -10.99 5.09 -17.17
N PHE A 208 -11.08 4.82 -18.48
CA PHE A 208 -12.23 5.16 -19.31
C PHE A 208 -13.31 4.07 -19.36
N LEU A 209 -13.11 2.92 -18.69
CA LEU A 209 -14.07 1.81 -18.72
C LEU A 209 -15.50 2.24 -18.34
N PRO A 210 -15.73 3.07 -17.30
CA PRO A 210 -17.06 3.55 -16.99
C PRO A 210 -17.71 4.34 -18.14
N ASP A 211 -16.91 5.15 -18.85
CA ASP A 211 -17.40 6.04 -19.93
C ASP A 211 -17.88 5.28 -21.17
N PHE A 212 -17.49 4.00 -21.33
CA PHE A 212 -18.03 3.15 -22.40
C PHE A 212 -19.48 2.71 -22.16
N PHE A 213 -19.92 2.70 -20.90
CA PHE A 213 -21.23 2.17 -20.51
C PHE A 213 -22.17 3.24 -19.96
N PHE A 214 -21.63 4.32 -19.43
CA PHE A 214 -22.40 5.35 -18.73
C PHE A 214 -22.01 6.75 -19.20
N THR A 215 -22.99 7.65 -19.22
CA THR A 215 -22.81 9.07 -19.50
C THR A 215 -23.22 9.90 -18.30
N GLN A 216 -22.65 11.08 -18.14
CA GLN A 216 -23.04 12.02 -17.09
C GLN A 216 -24.07 13.03 -17.64
N GLN A 217 -25.12 13.28 -16.87
CA GLN A 217 -26.07 14.37 -17.16
C GLN A 217 -25.50 15.71 -16.73
N GLY A 218 -25.73 16.75 -17.54
CA GLY A 218 -25.31 18.12 -17.22
C GLY A 218 -23.84 18.46 -17.55
N THR A 219 -23.07 17.52 -18.11
CA THR A 219 -21.71 17.77 -18.59
C THR A 219 -21.49 17.05 -19.93
N GLN A 220 -20.60 17.61 -20.75
CA GLN A 220 -20.12 16.94 -21.98
C GLN A 220 -18.91 16.05 -21.73
N SER A 221 -18.31 16.12 -20.53
CA SER A 221 -17.14 15.34 -20.12
C SER A 221 -17.55 13.96 -19.60
N GLY A 222 -16.73 12.95 -19.87
CA GLY A 222 -16.89 11.62 -19.27
C GLY A 222 -16.48 11.61 -17.79
N TYR A 223 -16.83 10.53 -17.09
CA TYR A 223 -16.55 10.34 -15.65
C TYR A 223 -15.09 10.51 -15.29
N PHE A 224 -14.19 9.95 -16.12
CA PHE A 224 -12.75 10.05 -15.84
C PHE A 224 -12.23 11.48 -15.97
N VAL A 225 -12.66 12.20 -17.01
CA VAL A 225 -12.24 13.60 -17.23
C VAL A 225 -12.77 14.50 -16.10
N THR A 226 -14.04 14.36 -15.75
CA THR A 226 -14.65 15.10 -14.63
C THR A 226 -13.89 14.84 -13.32
N TRP A 227 -13.60 13.57 -13.01
CA TRP A 227 -12.80 13.21 -11.82
C TRP A 227 -11.41 13.84 -11.82
N MET A 228 -10.74 13.90 -12.99
CA MET A 228 -9.44 14.56 -13.12
C MET A 228 -9.52 16.07 -12.86
N GLN A 229 -10.61 16.72 -13.30
CA GLN A 229 -10.81 18.16 -13.15
C GLN A 229 -11.24 18.53 -11.72
N ASP A 230 -12.17 17.75 -11.14
CA ASP A 230 -12.81 18.13 -9.89
C ASP A 230 -12.06 17.59 -8.65
N ILE A 231 -11.32 16.50 -8.78
CA ILE A 231 -10.64 15.84 -7.66
C ILE A 231 -9.12 15.92 -7.77
N VAL A 232 -8.55 15.53 -8.93
CA VAL A 232 -7.09 15.42 -9.05
C VAL A 232 -6.45 16.80 -9.19
N SER A 233 -6.98 17.66 -10.06
CA SER A 233 -6.43 18.98 -10.29
C SER A 233 -6.41 19.86 -9.02
N PRO A 234 -7.50 19.96 -8.24
CA PRO A 234 -7.50 20.71 -6.99
C PRO A 234 -6.63 20.09 -5.89
N SER A 235 -6.32 18.78 -5.97
CA SER A 235 -5.46 18.12 -4.97
C SER A 235 -3.97 18.38 -5.18
N ILE A 236 -3.58 18.99 -6.30
CA ILE A 236 -2.22 19.45 -6.53
C ILE A 236 -2.04 20.75 -5.74
N PRO A 237 -1.07 20.84 -4.81
CA PRO A 237 -0.86 22.03 -4.02
C PRO A 237 -0.60 23.25 -4.91
N ASP A 238 -1.51 24.19 -4.89
CA ASP A 238 -1.33 25.49 -5.53
C ASP A 238 -0.60 26.48 -4.61
N SER A 239 -0.35 27.72 -5.11
CA SER A 239 0.36 28.76 -4.37
C SER A 239 -0.32 29.15 -3.06
N ASP A 240 -1.61 28.93 -2.92
CA ASP A 240 -2.43 29.38 -1.80
C ASP A 240 -2.69 28.28 -0.75
N GLY A 241 -2.24 27.04 -1.02
CA GLY A 241 -2.38 25.90 -0.11
C GLY A 241 -3.79 25.33 -0.03
N THR A 242 -4.71 25.78 -0.90
CA THR A 242 -6.12 25.39 -0.90
C THR A 242 -6.36 24.02 -1.52
N GLY A 243 -5.43 23.52 -2.33
CA GLY A 243 -5.49 22.16 -2.90
C GLY A 243 -5.49 21.03 -1.86
N VAL A 244 -5.34 21.37 -0.57
CA VAL A 244 -5.38 20.41 0.55
C VAL A 244 -6.80 20.20 1.09
N GLU A 245 -7.76 21.07 0.76
CA GLU A 245 -9.14 21.00 1.30
C GLU A 245 -9.87 19.71 0.97
N TYR A 246 -9.65 19.15 -0.22
CA TYR A 246 -10.36 17.95 -0.69
C TYR A 246 -9.89 16.65 0.01
N PHE A 247 -8.61 16.59 0.42
CA PHE A 247 -8.04 15.41 1.09
C PHE A 247 -7.90 15.57 2.60
N GLY A 248 -8.62 16.52 3.17
CA GLY A 248 -8.56 16.89 4.57
C GLY A 248 -7.44 17.88 4.86
N GLU A 249 -7.69 18.77 5.79
CA GLU A 249 -6.74 19.78 6.26
C GLU A 249 -5.39 19.15 6.57
N GLY A 250 -4.30 19.86 6.27
CA GLY A 250 -2.93 19.36 6.46
C GLY A 250 -2.62 18.93 7.91
N ASP A 251 -3.43 19.37 8.88
CA ASP A 251 -3.37 18.97 10.28
C ASP A 251 -4.11 17.66 10.59
N ASN A 252 -4.87 17.07 9.64
CA ASN A 252 -5.59 15.83 9.87
C ASN A 252 -4.63 14.69 10.28
N PRO A 253 -4.70 14.20 11.54
CA PRO A 253 -3.81 13.16 12.02
C PRO A 253 -3.99 11.82 11.33
N LEU A 254 -5.09 11.60 10.64
CA LEU A 254 -5.33 10.37 9.88
C LEU A 254 -4.54 10.34 8.59
N ASN A 255 -4.18 11.50 8.03
CA ASN A 255 -3.30 11.58 6.88
C ASN A 255 -1.83 11.43 7.32
N GLN A 256 -1.18 10.37 6.87
CA GLN A 256 0.21 10.02 7.18
C GLN A 256 1.11 10.07 5.93
N ALA A 257 0.67 10.77 4.87
CA ALA A 257 1.51 11.08 3.72
C ALA A 257 2.55 12.15 4.07
N LEU A 258 3.57 12.29 3.22
CA LEU A 258 4.68 13.22 3.49
C LEU A 258 4.22 14.68 3.58
N ASN A 259 3.24 15.10 2.76
CA ASN A 259 2.70 16.47 2.80
C ASN A 259 2.12 16.82 4.17
N SER A 260 1.27 15.96 4.73
CA SER A 260 0.65 16.18 6.03
C SER A 260 1.67 16.09 7.18
N PHE A 261 2.67 15.22 7.06
CA PHE A 261 3.77 15.15 8.02
C PHE A 261 4.58 16.47 8.01
N VAL A 262 5.00 16.96 6.85
CA VAL A 262 5.74 18.21 6.70
C VAL A 262 4.91 19.41 7.18
N TYR A 263 3.58 19.39 6.91
CA TYR A 263 2.68 20.44 7.42
C TYR A 263 2.71 20.50 8.95
N ARG A 264 2.51 19.37 9.63
CA ARG A 264 2.53 19.29 11.10
C ARG A 264 3.89 19.71 11.69
N VAL A 265 5.00 19.33 11.04
CA VAL A 265 6.34 19.75 11.45
C VAL A 265 6.51 21.26 11.26
N SER A 266 6.10 21.81 10.12
CA SER A 266 6.21 23.25 9.85
C SER A 266 5.37 24.09 10.83
N PHE A 267 4.18 23.58 11.19
CA PHE A 267 3.32 24.21 12.18
C PHE A 267 3.94 24.19 13.58
N SER A 268 4.46 23.03 14.02
CA SER A 268 5.10 22.89 15.34
C SER A 268 6.36 23.73 15.51
N LEU A 269 7.05 24.04 14.40
CA LEU A 269 8.24 24.88 14.37
C LEU A 269 7.93 26.38 14.11
N ASN A 270 6.65 26.79 14.05
CA ASN A 270 6.21 28.13 13.67
C ASN A 270 6.71 28.57 12.27
N LEU A 271 6.91 27.63 11.35
CA LEU A 271 7.40 27.83 9.98
C LEU A 271 6.29 27.66 8.93
N LYS A 272 5.01 27.86 9.29
CA LYS A 272 3.87 27.63 8.39
C LYS A 272 4.02 28.35 7.04
N GLN A 273 4.55 29.58 7.03
CA GLN A 273 4.79 30.33 5.80
C GLN A 273 5.82 29.70 4.85
N ARG A 274 6.66 28.77 5.36
CA ARG A 274 7.68 28.05 4.58
C ARG A 274 7.24 26.62 4.22
N TYR A 275 5.98 26.26 4.52
CA TYR A 275 5.47 24.90 4.31
C TYR A 275 5.72 24.39 2.89
N GLN A 276 5.37 25.16 1.86
CA GLN A 276 5.54 24.76 0.47
C GLN A 276 7.01 24.49 0.12
N VAL A 277 7.91 25.38 0.53
CA VAL A 277 9.36 25.19 0.30
C VAL A 277 9.84 23.92 0.99
N MET A 278 9.43 23.68 2.25
CA MET A 278 9.77 22.49 2.99
C MET A 278 9.21 21.25 2.32
N LEU A 279 7.97 21.29 1.83
CA LEU A 279 7.31 20.17 1.15
C LEU A 279 8.01 19.82 -0.17
N TYR A 280 8.24 20.79 -1.04
CA TYR A 280 8.93 20.53 -2.31
C TYR A 280 10.36 20.07 -2.10
N THR A 281 11.05 20.60 -1.10
CA THR A 281 12.39 20.12 -0.72
C THR A 281 12.33 18.68 -0.24
N ALA A 282 11.37 18.31 0.61
CA ALA A 282 11.20 16.95 1.09
C ALA A 282 10.85 15.97 -0.05
N TYR A 283 9.96 16.38 -0.97
CA TYR A 283 9.64 15.58 -2.17
C TYR A 283 10.86 15.39 -3.07
N ALA A 284 11.62 16.45 -3.34
CA ALA A 284 12.82 16.38 -4.14
C ALA A 284 13.87 15.45 -3.51
N LEU A 285 14.14 15.60 -2.21
CA LEU A 285 15.07 14.74 -1.48
C LEU A 285 14.63 13.27 -1.53
N LEU A 286 13.36 12.99 -1.25
CA LEU A 286 12.83 11.63 -1.31
C LEU A 286 12.93 11.05 -2.74
N PHE A 287 12.59 11.84 -3.76
CA PHE A 287 12.71 11.43 -5.17
C PHE A 287 14.16 11.06 -5.51
N PHE A 288 15.12 11.92 -5.18
CA PHE A 288 16.54 11.65 -5.43
C PHE A 288 17.05 10.43 -4.65
N VAL A 289 16.62 10.24 -3.40
CA VAL A 289 16.96 9.05 -2.61
C VAL A 289 16.43 7.79 -3.29
N ILE A 290 15.16 7.77 -3.71
CA ILE A 290 14.56 6.65 -4.43
C ILE A 290 15.33 6.38 -5.73
N CYS A 291 15.56 7.39 -6.57
CA CYS A 291 16.31 7.24 -7.81
C CYS A 291 17.74 6.72 -7.57
N TYR A 292 18.39 7.18 -6.51
CA TYR A 292 19.71 6.71 -6.14
C TYR A 292 19.71 5.22 -5.73
N ILE A 293 18.77 4.80 -4.88
CA ILE A 293 18.61 3.38 -4.49
C ILE A 293 18.35 2.52 -5.73
N LEU A 294 17.38 2.92 -6.58
CA LEU A 294 17.05 2.20 -7.82
C LEU A 294 18.23 2.09 -8.80
N SER A 295 19.07 3.13 -8.87
CA SER A 295 20.29 3.10 -9.69
C SER A 295 21.32 2.11 -9.18
N LYS A 296 21.41 1.94 -7.84
CA LYS A 296 22.31 0.97 -7.23
C LYS A 296 21.77 -0.46 -7.37
N SER A 297 20.48 -0.66 -7.15
CA SER A 297 19.82 -1.97 -7.31
C SER A 297 19.87 -2.48 -8.76
N ALA A 298 19.96 -1.58 -9.75
CA ALA A 298 20.01 -1.94 -11.17
C ALA A 298 21.21 -2.88 -11.52
N ARG A 299 22.21 -2.96 -10.66
CA ARG A 299 23.36 -3.85 -10.81
C ARG A 299 23.14 -5.25 -10.25
N LEU A 300 22.07 -5.46 -9.49
CA LEU A 300 21.71 -6.77 -8.95
C LEU A 300 21.07 -7.65 -10.03
N LYS A 301 21.26 -8.96 -9.93
CA LYS A 301 20.71 -9.95 -10.91
C LYS A 301 19.19 -9.93 -10.99
N SER A 302 18.50 -9.71 -9.86
CA SER A 302 17.04 -9.69 -9.78
C SER A 302 16.52 -8.59 -8.86
N PRO A 303 16.56 -7.31 -9.26
CA PRO A 303 16.28 -6.18 -8.37
C PRO A 303 14.79 -5.93 -8.11
N TYR A 304 13.86 -6.53 -8.89
CA TYR A 304 12.46 -6.09 -8.98
C TYR A 304 11.71 -6.03 -7.64
N VAL A 305 11.94 -6.99 -6.73
CA VAL A 305 11.23 -6.98 -5.44
C VAL A 305 11.83 -5.97 -4.46
N LEU A 306 13.15 -5.77 -4.49
CA LEU A 306 13.84 -4.73 -3.72
C LEU A 306 13.41 -3.34 -4.19
N ASP A 307 13.40 -3.14 -5.50
CA ASP A 307 12.91 -1.91 -6.13
C ASP A 307 11.44 -1.65 -5.77
N ALA A 308 10.60 -2.69 -5.81
CA ALA A 308 9.21 -2.58 -5.41
C ALA A 308 9.05 -2.21 -3.93
N ALA A 309 9.87 -2.75 -3.03
CA ALA A 309 9.86 -2.36 -1.62
C ALA A 309 10.17 -0.86 -1.43
N VAL A 310 11.06 -0.30 -2.25
CA VAL A 310 11.36 1.14 -2.29
C VAL A 310 10.19 1.94 -2.88
N LEU A 311 9.65 1.47 -4.01
CA LEU A 311 8.59 2.17 -4.74
C LEU A 311 7.28 2.24 -3.95
N VAL A 312 6.90 1.19 -3.21
CA VAL A 312 5.67 1.22 -2.41
C VAL A 312 5.75 2.22 -1.26
N VAL A 313 6.95 2.47 -0.70
CA VAL A 313 7.13 3.57 0.25
C VAL A 313 6.98 4.91 -0.47
N GLY A 314 7.57 5.06 -1.66
CA GLY A 314 7.37 6.24 -2.50
C GLY A 314 5.88 6.49 -2.79
N MET A 315 5.11 5.45 -3.15
CA MET A 315 3.67 5.56 -3.37
C MET A 315 2.91 6.16 -2.19
N LEU A 316 3.27 5.75 -0.97
CA LEU A 316 2.65 6.26 0.26
C LEU A 316 3.03 7.70 0.56
N MET A 317 4.28 8.06 0.30
CA MET A 317 4.83 9.37 0.64
C MET A 317 4.46 10.46 -0.38
N PHE A 318 4.43 10.14 -1.69
CA PHE A 318 4.01 11.09 -2.75
C PHE A 318 2.49 11.20 -2.89
N SER A 319 1.72 10.35 -2.22
CA SER A 319 0.27 10.46 -2.20
C SER A 319 -0.17 11.76 -1.53
N PRO A 320 -1.22 12.45 -2.02
CA PRO A 320 -1.79 13.59 -1.33
C PRO A 320 -2.44 13.17 0.00
N MET A 321 -2.95 11.92 0.08
CA MET A 321 -3.53 11.36 1.29
C MET A 321 -3.11 9.90 1.46
N SER A 322 -2.58 9.56 2.62
CA SER A 322 -2.25 8.18 3.02
C SER A 322 -2.74 7.90 4.43
N SER A 323 -3.90 7.28 4.55
CA SER A 323 -4.39 6.77 5.83
C SER A 323 -3.75 5.41 6.16
N LYS A 324 -3.93 4.93 7.39
CA LYS A 324 -3.31 3.67 7.85
C LYS A 324 -3.62 2.44 6.98
N SER A 325 -4.79 2.39 6.34
CA SER A 325 -5.15 1.30 5.44
C SER A 325 -4.24 1.24 4.21
N HIS A 326 -3.80 2.39 3.70
CA HIS A 326 -2.88 2.46 2.55
C HIS A 326 -1.55 1.77 2.83
N PHE A 327 -1.12 1.74 4.09
CA PHE A 327 0.17 1.15 4.51
C PHE A 327 0.16 -0.39 4.49
N VAL A 328 -0.94 -1.06 4.13
CA VAL A 328 -0.95 -2.52 3.91
C VAL A 328 0.08 -2.97 2.87
N VAL A 329 0.42 -2.14 1.90
CA VAL A 329 1.48 -2.41 0.91
C VAL A 329 2.86 -2.58 1.54
N LEU A 330 3.08 -2.14 2.80
CA LEU A 330 4.31 -2.37 3.55
C LEU A 330 4.53 -3.85 3.92
N ILE A 331 3.58 -4.73 3.67
CA ILE A 331 3.83 -6.19 3.66
C ILE A 331 5.03 -6.52 2.76
N ILE A 332 5.19 -5.81 1.63
CA ILE A 332 6.27 -6.05 0.66
C ILE A 332 7.65 -5.76 1.27
N PRO A 333 7.98 -4.53 1.74
CA PRO A 333 9.28 -4.29 2.38
C PRO A 333 9.46 -5.11 3.67
N ASN A 334 8.42 -5.35 4.47
CA ASN A 334 8.53 -6.22 5.65
C ASN A 334 8.94 -7.64 5.28
N MET A 335 8.34 -8.24 4.23
CA MET A 335 8.69 -9.58 3.74
C MET A 335 10.14 -9.62 3.24
N VAL A 336 10.56 -8.61 2.47
CA VAL A 336 11.93 -8.47 1.97
C VAL A 336 12.93 -8.43 3.12
N ILE A 337 12.71 -7.55 4.10
CA ILE A 337 13.61 -7.33 5.23
C ILE A 337 13.68 -8.59 6.10
N VAL A 338 12.54 -9.19 6.45
CA VAL A 338 12.50 -10.39 7.30
C VAL A 338 13.19 -11.57 6.61
N THR A 339 12.98 -11.74 5.30
CA THR A 339 13.65 -12.79 4.52
C THR A 339 15.17 -12.57 4.49
N TYR A 340 15.62 -11.34 4.25
CA TYR A 340 17.05 -11.01 4.29
C TYR A 340 17.66 -11.28 5.66
N LEU A 341 17.01 -10.83 6.74
CA LEU A 341 17.47 -11.09 8.11
C LEU A 341 17.53 -12.59 8.47
N ALA A 342 16.61 -13.39 7.93
CA ALA A 342 16.61 -14.85 8.10
C ALA A 342 17.76 -15.49 7.32
N MET A 343 17.96 -15.08 6.07
CA MET A 343 19.06 -15.55 5.20
C MET A 343 20.42 -15.33 5.85
N GLU A 344 20.67 -14.11 6.32
CA GLU A 344 21.91 -13.70 6.95
C GLU A 344 22.03 -14.10 8.44
N LYS A 345 20.98 -14.71 9.02
CA LYS A 345 20.91 -15.01 10.46
C LYS A 345 21.15 -13.81 11.37
N ARG A 346 20.74 -12.61 10.92
CA ARG A 346 21.09 -11.29 11.50
C ARG A 346 19.92 -10.61 12.24
N PHE A 347 18.95 -11.36 12.81
CA PHE A 347 17.84 -10.76 13.57
C PHE A 347 18.31 -9.92 14.78
N ARG A 348 19.48 -10.19 15.35
CA ARG A 348 20.07 -9.42 16.45
C ARG A 348 21.08 -8.37 15.97
N SER A 349 20.99 -7.94 14.72
CA SER A 349 21.80 -6.86 14.18
C SER A 349 21.11 -5.51 14.29
N TYR A 350 21.81 -4.46 13.92
CA TYR A 350 21.23 -3.11 13.84
C TYR A 350 20.02 -3.05 12.88
N LEU A 351 20.04 -3.79 11.76
CA LEU A 351 18.90 -3.90 10.84
C LEU A 351 17.68 -4.50 11.54
N GLY A 352 17.87 -5.54 12.35
CA GLY A 352 16.79 -6.13 13.14
C GLY A 352 16.22 -5.16 14.17
N TYR A 353 17.06 -4.39 14.86
CA TYR A 353 16.60 -3.36 15.79
C TYR A 353 15.89 -2.21 15.10
N LEU A 354 16.35 -1.76 13.94
CA LEU A 354 15.65 -0.74 13.14
C LEU A 354 14.28 -1.25 12.67
N THR A 355 14.19 -2.53 12.28
CA THR A 355 12.92 -3.17 11.91
C THR A 355 11.94 -3.20 13.09
N LEU A 356 12.42 -3.55 14.28
CA LEU A 356 11.63 -3.51 15.51
C LEU A 356 11.17 -2.08 15.85
N MET A 357 12.05 -1.09 15.65
CA MET A 357 11.71 0.33 15.85
C MET A 357 10.62 0.78 14.86
N SER A 358 10.72 0.40 13.58
CA SER A 358 9.68 0.68 12.58
C SER A 358 8.34 0.07 13.00
N PHE A 359 8.32 -1.19 13.44
CA PHE A 359 7.14 -1.85 13.97
C PHE A 359 6.55 -1.12 15.18
N ALA A 360 7.39 -0.73 16.15
CA ALA A 360 6.96 0.02 17.32
C ALA A 360 6.28 1.33 16.93
N LEU A 361 6.89 2.13 16.04
CA LEU A 361 6.33 3.38 15.55
C LEU A 361 4.96 3.18 14.87
N GLY A 362 4.82 2.18 13.99
CA GLY A 362 3.55 1.86 13.34
C GLY A 362 2.47 1.40 14.33
N SER A 363 2.84 0.55 15.30
CA SER A 363 1.94 -0.04 16.30
C SER A 363 1.49 0.94 17.38
N MET A 364 2.32 1.92 17.75
CA MET A 364 1.99 2.99 18.72
C MET A 364 0.80 3.86 18.29
N THR A 365 0.35 3.76 17.06
CA THR A 365 -0.85 4.45 16.57
C THR A 365 -2.14 3.66 16.79
N SER A 366 -2.07 2.50 17.47
CA SER A 366 -3.24 1.67 17.79
C SER A 366 -3.98 2.20 19.01
N ARG A 367 -5.29 2.47 18.83
CA ARG A 367 -6.18 2.85 19.93
C ARG A 367 -6.37 1.72 20.94
N ASP A 368 -6.29 0.47 20.47
CA ASP A 368 -6.46 -0.72 21.31
C ASP A 368 -5.23 -0.98 22.21
N ILE A 369 -4.05 -0.49 21.81
CA ILE A 369 -2.80 -0.65 22.57
C ILE A 369 -2.57 0.54 23.52
N LEU A 370 -2.68 1.76 23.03
CA LEU A 370 -2.32 2.99 23.76
C LEU A 370 -3.51 3.83 24.22
N GLY A 371 -4.75 3.40 23.89
CA GLY A 371 -5.93 4.24 24.10
C GLY A 371 -6.04 5.41 23.12
N LYS A 372 -7.21 6.08 23.10
CA LYS A 372 -7.55 7.09 22.09
C LYS A 372 -6.60 8.29 22.12
N LYS A 373 -6.33 8.87 23.30
CA LYS A 373 -5.55 10.12 23.44
C LYS A 373 -4.11 9.95 22.95
N LEU A 374 -3.42 8.92 23.44
CA LEU A 374 -2.01 8.69 23.10
C LEU A 374 -1.85 8.23 21.66
N ALA A 375 -2.74 7.38 21.12
CA ALA A 375 -2.73 6.97 19.74
C ALA A 375 -2.89 8.16 18.78
N VAL A 376 -3.75 9.13 19.10
CA VAL A 376 -3.89 10.36 18.28
C VAL A 376 -2.63 11.24 18.40
N ALA A 377 -2.02 11.36 19.59
CA ALA A 377 -0.76 12.07 19.73
C ALA A 377 0.35 11.46 18.85
N MET A 378 0.48 10.12 18.83
CA MET A 378 1.45 9.42 17.97
C MET A 378 1.16 9.63 16.47
N LEU A 379 -0.12 9.70 16.07
CA LEU A 379 -0.49 10.05 14.69
C LEU A 379 -0.10 11.49 14.34
N ASN A 380 -0.32 12.44 15.26
CA ASN A 380 0.10 13.84 15.07
C ASN A 380 1.62 13.97 14.93
N MET A 381 2.39 13.14 15.64
CA MET A 381 3.85 13.07 15.50
C MET A 381 4.29 12.40 14.16
N GLY A 382 3.38 11.82 13.38
CA GLY A 382 3.71 11.16 12.12
C GLY A 382 4.41 9.81 12.28
N CYS A 383 4.12 9.07 13.37
CA CYS A 383 4.79 7.79 13.65
C CYS A 383 4.64 6.77 12.51
N VAL A 384 3.51 6.75 11.79
CA VAL A 384 3.33 5.85 10.63
C VAL A 384 4.22 6.27 9.47
N THR A 385 4.32 7.58 9.20
CA THR A 385 5.24 8.13 8.19
C THR A 385 6.68 7.77 8.50
N MET A 386 7.11 7.98 9.75
CA MET A 386 8.46 7.63 10.21
C MET A 386 8.73 6.12 10.12
N SER A 387 7.74 5.28 10.44
CA SER A 387 7.82 3.82 10.28
C SER A 387 8.12 3.44 8.82
N ALA A 388 7.38 4.01 7.86
CA ALA A 388 7.59 3.73 6.44
C ALA A 388 8.94 4.25 5.91
N LEU A 389 9.36 5.45 6.31
CA LEU A 389 10.67 6.00 5.94
C LEU A 389 11.82 5.15 6.51
N LEU A 390 11.64 4.60 7.71
CA LEU A 390 12.63 3.69 8.30
C LEU A 390 12.74 2.39 7.51
N LEU A 391 11.62 1.82 7.03
CA LEU A 391 11.64 0.66 6.13
C LEU A 391 12.36 0.98 4.80
N LEU A 392 12.20 2.20 4.27
CA LEU A 392 12.96 2.65 3.10
C LEU A 392 14.47 2.64 3.36
N ILE A 393 14.90 3.18 4.50
CA ILE A 393 16.31 3.20 4.91
C ILE A 393 16.85 1.78 5.04
N ILE A 394 16.14 0.87 5.73
CA ILE A 394 16.56 -0.52 5.89
C ILE A 394 16.66 -1.22 4.52
N THR A 395 15.68 -1.02 3.64
CA THR A 395 15.73 -1.59 2.28
C THR A 395 16.92 -1.05 1.48
N ALA A 396 17.23 0.24 1.60
CA ALA A 396 18.40 0.83 0.98
C ALA A 396 19.70 0.18 1.47
N MET A 397 19.82 -0.03 2.80
CA MET A 397 21.00 -0.68 3.39
C MET A 397 21.17 -2.11 2.87
N ILE A 398 20.07 -2.88 2.75
CA ILE A 398 20.09 -4.22 2.16
C ILE A 398 20.59 -4.17 0.69
N VAL A 399 20.07 -3.24 -0.12
CA VAL A 399 20.51 -3.07 -1.51
C VAL A 399 22.02 -2.79 -1.59
N PHE A 400 22.56 -1.98 -0.68
CA PHE A 400 23.99 -1.67 -0.66
C PHE A 400 24.84 -2.85 -0.18
N GLU A 401 24.40 -3.61 0.84
CA GLU A 401 25.11 -4.80 1.32
C GLU A 401 25.17 -5.87 0.22
N MET A 402 24.03 -6.24 -0.40
CA MET A 402 23.97 -7.23 -1.48
C MET A 402 24.84 -6.86 -2.70
N ARG A 403 24.95 -5.57 -3.00
CA ARG A 403 25.82 -5.10 -4.10
C ARG A 403 27.30 -5.33 -3.82
N HIS A 404 27.75 -5.19 -2.59
CA HIS A 404 29.15 -5.43 -2.21
C HIS A 404 29.51 -6.91 -2.36
N GLU A 405 28.60 -7.82 -2.07
CA GLU A 405 28.80 -9.26 -2.22
C GLU A 405 28.87 -9.70 -3.69
N ASP A 406 28.07 -9.10 -4.60
CA ASP A 406 28.10 -9.39 -6.05
C ASP A 406 29.37 -8.80 -6.74
N SER A 407 30.10 -7.91 -6.12
CA SER A 407 31.28 -7.22 -6.69
C SER A 407 32.64 -7.79 -6.22
N GLY A 408 32.68 -8.67 -5.22
CA GLY A 408 33.86 -9.39 -4.72
C GLY A 408 33.93 -10.80 -5.27
#